data_cb661aaf2e7a60146df9a1660fe4e6f7
#
_entry.id   cb661aaf2e7a60146df9a1660fe4e6f7
#
_cell.length_a   1.000
_cell.length_b   1.000
_cell.length_c   1.000
_cell.angle_alpha   90.00
_cell.angle_beta   90.00
_cell.angle_gamma   90.00
#
_symmetry.space_group_name_H-M   'P 1'
#
loop_
_entity.id
_entity.type
_entity.pdbx_description
1 polymer ?
#
loop_
_entity_poly.entity_id
_entity_poly.type
_entity_poly.pdbx_seq_one_letter_code
_entity_poly.pdbx_strand_id
1 'polypeptide(L)'
;VQKTALLLGGSGLTGGHCLEYLLNDAHYNQVMALVRRPLPVEHPKLVQHQVDFHHLDDCLAGMQINDVFCCLGTTIKKAGSQKAFYEVDFVYPAEIAQLSLASGAEQFLLISALGANPRSTIFYNRVKGEVEEAIARYGFKG
;
A
#
# COMPACT_ATOMS: atom_id res chain seq x y z
N VAL A 1 1.64 15.05 18.41
CA VAL A 1 2.53 14.76 17.28
C VAL A 1 1.70 14.50 16.04
N GLN A 2 1.96 15.26 15.01
CA GLN A 2 1.22 15.15 13.77
C GLN A 2 1.87 14.10 12.88
N LYS A 3 1.03 13.25 12.28
CA LYS A 3 1.50 12.15 11.45
C LYS A 3 0.89 12.24 10.04
N THR A 4 1.63 11.70 9.09
CA THR A 4 1.18 11.49 7.72
C THR A 4 0.97 10.01 7.46
N ALA A 5 -0.21 9.66 7.00
CA ALA A 5 -0.52 8.31 6.51
C ALA A 5 -0.34 8.27 5.00
N LEU A 6 0.27 7.21 4.51
CA LEU A 6 0.33 6.89 3.07
C LEU A 6 -0.66 5.78 2.78
N LEU A 7 -1.57 6.00 1.87
CA LEU A 7 -2.60 5.03 1.49
C LEU A 7 -2.42 4.58 0.04
N LEU A 8 -2.47 3.27 -0.18
CA LEU A 8 -2.51 2.67 -1.50
C LEU A 8 -3.78 1.85 -1.62
N GLY A 9 -4.35 1.81 -2.81
CA GLY A 9 -5.57 1.04 -3.06
C GLY A 9 -6.84 1.70 -2.55
N GLY A 10 -6.86 3.02 -2.43
CA GLY A 10 -8.01 3.77 -1.91
C GLY A 10 -9.29 3.66 -2.75
N SER A 11 -9.19 3.21 -3.99
CA SER A 11 -10.36 3.01 -4.86
C SER A 11 -11.09 1.68 -4.61
N GLY A 12 -10.46 0.74 -3.92
CA GLY A 12 -11.08 -0.55 -3.59
C GLY A 12 -11.97 -0.46 -2.36
N LEU A 13 -12.67 -1.57 -2.06
CA LEU A 13 -13.59 -1.62 -0.92
C LEU A 13 -12.87 -1.37 0.40
N THR A 14 -11.84 -2.17 0.69
CA THR A 14 -11.07 -2.03 1.94
C THR A 14 -10.36 -0.70 2.00
N GLY A 15 -9.72 -0.30 0.89
CA GLY A 15 -9.02 0.98 0.81
C GLY A 15 -9.93 2.17 1.00
N GLY A 16 -11.16 2.11 0.47
CA GLY A 16 -12.15 3.17 0.65
C GLY A 16 -12.56 3.33 2.11
N HIS A 17 -12.79 2.23 2.81
CA HIS A 17 -13.07 2.27 4.26
C HIS A 17 -11.87 2.77 5.06
N CYS A 18 -10.67 2.33 4.70
CA CYS A 18 -9.44 2.79 5.33
C CYS A 18 -9.28 4.30 5.17
N LEU A 19 -9.51 4.82 3.98
CA LEU A 19 -9.45 6.26 3.71
C LEU A 19 -10.40 7.03 4.63
N GLU A 20 -11.64 6.57 4.75
CA GLU A 20 -12.64 7.22 5.59
C GLU A 20 -12.19 7.27 7.05
N TYR A 21 -11.69 6.16 7.59
CA TYR A 21 -11.16 6.12 8.96
C TYR A 21 -9.98 7.05 9.14
N LEU A 22 -9.03 7.06 8.20
CA LEU A 22 -7.84 7.92 8.30
C LEU A 22 -8.19 9.40 8.27
N LEU A 23 -9.15 9.80 7.44
CA LEU A 23 -9.59 11.19 7.37
C LEU A 23 -10.27 11.65 8.65
N ASN A 24 -10.87 10.75 9.41
CA ASN A 24 -11.52 11.05 10.67
C ASN A 24 -10.65 10.82 11.90
N ASP A 25 -9.43 10.33 11.73
CA ASP A 25 -8.52 10.05 12.82
C ASP A 25 -7.67 11.30 13.14
N ALA A 26 -7.78 11.78 14.37
CA ALA A 26 -7.06 12.97 14.82
C ALA A 26 -5.54 12.78 14.88
N HIS A 27 -5.04 11.54 14.88
CA HIS A 27 -3.60 11.26 14.89
C HIS A 27 -2.94 11.61 13.55
N TYR A 28 -3.72 11.63 12.47
CA TYR A 28 -3.19 11.98 11.15
C TYR A 28 -3.66 13.36 10.75
N ASN A 29 -2.71 14.27 10.52
CA ASN A 29 -3.04 15.58 9.98
C ASN A 29 -3.01 15.62 8.45
N GLN A 30 -2.42 14.59 7.83
CA GLN A 30 -2.37 14.45 6.39
C GLN A 30 -2.51 12.99 6.00
N VAL A 31 -3.30 12.76 4.96
CA VAL A 31 -3.43 11.46 4.29
C VAL A 31 -2.99 11.63 2.85
N MET A 32 -1.89 10.97 2.49
CA MET A 32 -1.36 10.97 1.13
C MET A 32 -1.86 9.71 0.44
N ALA A 33 -2.64 9.85 -0.62
CA ALA A 33 -3.09 8.72 -1.41
C ALA A 33 -2.29 8.63 -2.71
N LEU A 34 -1.61 7.51 -2.94
CA LEU A 34 -1.01 7.21 -4.24
C LEU A 34 -2.09 6.59 -5.11
N VAL A 35 -2.35 7.19 -6.25
CA VAL A 35 -3.46 6.80 -7.12
C VAL A 35 -3.02 6.71 -8.57
N ARG A 36 -3.62 5.80 -9.32
CA ARG A 36 -3.51 5.79 -10.78
C ARG A 36 -4.41 6.85 -11.39
N ARG A 37 -5.59 7.00 -10.79
CA ARG A 37 -6.61 7.98 -11.18
C ARG A 37 -7.14 8.66 -9.93
N PRO A 38 -7.50 9.95 -10.00
CA PRO A 38 -8.03 10.65 -8.85
C PRO A 38 -9.25 9.95 -8.25
N LEU A 39 -9.28 9.89 -6.92
CA LEU A 39 -10.44 9.42 -6.17
C LEU A 39 -11.51 10.51 -6.16
N PRO A 40 -12.81 10.15 -6.17
CA PRO A 40 -13.91 11.14 -6.14
C PRO A 40 -14.16 11.64 -4.72
N VAL A 41 -13.11 12.02 -4.02
CA VAL A 41 -13.14 12.47 -2.62
C VAL A 41 -12.30 13.72 -2.49
N GLU A 42 -12.87 14.75 -1.85
CA GLU A 42 -12.12 15.95 -1.48
C GLU A 42 -12.20 16.13 0.04
N HIS A 43 -11.06 16.39 0.66
CA HIS A 43 -10.98 16.61 2.09
C HIS A 43 -9.73 17.45 2.40
N PRO A 44 -9.79 18.35 3.40
CA PRO A 44 -8.62 19.19 3.74
C PRO A 44 -7.35 18.40 4.08
N LYS A 45 -7.48 17.20 4.67
CA LYS A 45 -6.34 16.35 5.00
C LYS A 45 -5.82 15.52 3.82
N LEU A 46 -6.64 15.34 2.78
CA LEU A 46 -6.32 14.43 1.68
C LEU A 46 -5.48 15.12 0.63
N VAL A 47 -4.31 14.54 0.35
CA VAL A 47 -3.47 14.90 -0.78
C VAL A 47 -3.39 13.69 -1.69
N GLN A 48 -3.85 13.84 -2.92
CA GLN A 48 -3.76 12.77 -3.90
C GLN A 48 -2.52 12.98 -4.77
N HIS A 49 -1.72 11.94 -4.89
CA HIS A 49 -0.52 11.94 -5.72
C HIS A 49 -0.70 10.90 -6.81
N GLN A 50 -0.90 11.37 -8.04
CA GLN A 50 -1.10 10.48 -9.18
C GLN A 50 0.25 9.94 -9.63
N VAL A 51 0.38 8.61 -9.72
CA VAL A 51 1.62 7.93 -10.06
C VAL A 51 1.38 6.86 -11.12
N ASP A 52 2.46 6.52 -11.83
CA ASP A 52 2.51 5.33 -12.64
C ASP A 52 3.18 4.23 -11.80
N PHE A 53 2.44 3.18 -11.48
CA PHE A 53 2.97 2.09 -10.66
C PHE A 53 4.08 1.28 -11.33
N HIS A 54 4.28 1.44 -12.63
CA HIS A 54 5.44 0.89 -13.32
C HIS A 54 6.71 1.76 -13.17
N HIS A 55 6.56 2.97 -12.64
CA HIS A 55 7.66 3.94 -12.48
C HIS A 55 7.53 4.67 -11.14
N LEU A 56 7.83 3.95 -10.06
CA LEU A 56 7.65 4.48 -8.69
C LEU A 56 8.90 5.13 -8.10
N ASP A 57 10.04 5.04 -8.75
CA ASP A 57 11.37 5.31 -8.19
C ASP A 57 11.46 6.52 -7.27
N ASP A 58 10.94 7.67 -7.69
CA ASP A 58 11.04 8.92 -6.92
C ASP A 58 9.70 9.43 -6.42
N CYS A 59 8.66 8.58 -6.41
CA CYS A 59 7.31 9.03 -6.11
C CYS A 59 7.13 9.56 -4.68
N LEU A 60 7.98 9.16 -3.75
CA LEU A 60 7.96 9.63 -2.36
C LEU A 60 9.12 10.57 -2.02
N ALA A 61 9.90 10.99 -3.02
CA ALA A 61 11.05 11.86 -2.78
C ALA A 61 10.64 13.18 -2.12
N GLY A 62 11.34 13.54 -1.05
CA GLY A 62 11.06 14.77 -0.29
C GLY A 62 9.84 14.68 0.61
N MET A 63 9.15 13.56 0.67
CA MET A 63 8.00 13.37 1.55
C MET A 63 8.42 12.74 2.86
N GLN A 64 7.71 13.07 3.93
CA GLN A 64 7.87 12.43 5.22
C GLN A 64 6.61 11.61 5.51
N ILE A 65 6.78 10.29 5.64
CA ILE A 65 5.70 9.33 5.85
C ILE A 65 5.90 8.69 7.23
N ASN A 66 4.83 8.52 7.98
CA ASN A 66 4.88 7.87 9.30
C ASN A 66 4.37 6.44 9.22
N ASP A 67 3.19 6.25 8.68
CA ASP A 67 2.55 4.94 8.62
C ASP A 67 2.01 4.69 7.21
N VAL A 68 2.18 3.47 6.73
CA VAL A 68 1.70 3.05 5.40
C VAL A 68 0.55 2.07 5.54
N PHE A 69 -0.51 2.32 4.80
CA PHE A 69 -1.70 1.46 4.72
C PHE A 69 -1.80 0.96 3.28
N CYS A 70 -1.37 -0.26 3.06
CA CYS A 70 -1.35 -0.87 1.74
C CYS A 70 -2.59 -1.75 1.57
N CYS A 71 -3.58 -1.20 0.86
CA CYS A 71 -4.81 -1.90 0.52
C CYS A 71 -4.82 -2.32 -0.96
N LEU A 72 -3.65 -2.37 -1.59
CA LEU A 72 -3.52 -2.92 -2.94
C LEU A 72 -3.85 -4.41 -2.91
N GLY A 73 -4.55 -4.84 -3.91
CA GLY A 73 -4.86 -6.24 -4.08
C GLY A 73 -5.76 -6.43 -5.29
N THR A 74 -5.63 -7.60 -5.90
CA THR A 74 -6.46 -7.97 -7.02
C THR A 74 -6.68 -9.49 -6.98
N THR A 75 -7.29 -10.03 -8.00
CA THR A 75 -7.38 -11.47 -8.21
C THR A 75 -6.68 -11.79 -9.53
N ILE A 76 -6.29 -13.04 -9.72
CA ILE A 76 -5.67 -13.47 -10.99
C ILE A 76 -6.60 -13.19 -12.15
N LYS A 77 -7.90 -13.43 -11.96
CA LYS A 77 -8.91 -13.16 -12.96
C LYS A 77 -9.01 -11.67 -13.33
N LYS A 78 -9.07 -10.79 -12.34
CA LYS A 78 -9.13 -9.34 -12.56
C LYS A 78 -7.85 -8.79 -13.15
N ALA A 79 -6.70 -9.29 -12.71
CA ALA A 79 -5.41 -8.87 -13.22
C ALA A 79 -5.17 -9.33 -14.66
N GLY A 80 -5.76 -10.46 -15.04
CA GLY A 80 -5.66 -11.02 -16.38
C GLY A 80 -4.58 -12.08 -16.56
N SER A 81 -3.62 -12.16 -15.64
CA SER A 81 -2.56 -13.17 -15.66
C SER A 81 -1.91 -13.30 -14.30
N GLN A 82 -1.16 -14.38 -14.09
CA GLN A 82 -0.35 -14.54 -12.87
C GLN A 82 0.73 -13.47 -12.76
N LYS A 83 1.33 -13.09 -13.87
CA LYS A 83 2.34 -12.04 -13.89
C LYS A 83 1.76 -10.70 -13.43
N ALA A 84 0.61 -10.31 -13.96
CA ALA A 84 -0.04 -9.06 -13.58
C ALA A 84 -0.51 -9.07 -12.13
N PHE A 85 -0.99 -10.22 -11.64
CA PHE A 85 -1.33 -10.39 -10.24
C PHE A 85 -0.09 -10.20 -9.34
N TYR A 86 1.02 -10.84 -9.70
CA TYR A 86 2.27 -10.73 -8.94
C TYR A 86 2.76 -9.28 -8.86
N GLU A 87 2.63 -8.52 -9.93
CA GLU A 87 3.00 -7.10 -9.92
C GLU A 87 2.20 -6.31 -8.88
N VAL A 88 0.87 -6.48 -8.86
CA VAL A 88 -0.01 -5.72 -7.95
C VAL A 88 0.13 -6.20 -6.50
N ASP A 89 0.25 -7.49 -6.28
CA ASP A 89 0.22 -8.06 -4.92
C ASP A 89 1.59 -8.27 -4.29
N PHE A 90 2.66 -8.26 -5.08
CA PHE A 90 4.03 -8.37 -4.55
C PHE A 90 4.90 -7.17 -4.92
N VAL A 91 5.06 -6.89 -6.22
CA VAL A 91 6.07 -5.92 -6.69
C VAL A 91 5.78 -4.52 -6.18
N TYR A 92 4.56 -4.03 -6.37
CA TYR A 92 4.21 -2.68 -5.95
C TYR A 92 4.25 -2.51 -4.43
N PRO A 93 3.66 -3.39 -3.62
CA PRO A 93 3.78 -3.28 -2.16
C PRO A 93 5.22 -3.31 -1.67
N ALA A 94 6.04 -4.22 -2.22
CA ALA A 94 7.43 -4.35 -1.81
C ALA A 94 8.25 -3.09 -2.14
N GLU A 95 8.05 -2.53 -3.33
CA GLU A 95 8.74 -1.31 -3.76
C GLU A 95 8.31 -0.11 -2.92
N ILE A 96 7.01 0.07 -2.70
CA ILE A 96 6.51 1.15 -1.85
C ILE A 96 7.00 0.99 -0.42
N ALA A 97 7.09 -0.24 0.08
CA ALA A 97 7.63 -0.47 1.43
C ALA A 97 9.07 0.06 1.56
N GLN A 98 9.93 -0.23 0.58
CA GLN A 98 11.30 0.27 0.59
C GLN A 98 11.36 1.79 0.46
N LEU A 99 10.58 2.36 -0.43
CA LEU A 99 10.54 3.82 -0.64
C LEU A 99 10.01 4.54 0.60
N SER A 100 8.95 4.00 1.23
CA SER A 100 8.36 4.62 2.42
C SER A 100 9.29 4.53 3.62
N LEU A 101 10.03 3.44 3.76
CA LEU A 101 11.03 3.29 4.82
C LEU A 101 12.12 4.36 4.68
N ALA A 102 12.58 4.63 3.45
CA ALA A 102 13.52 5.71 3.16
C ALA A 102 12.93 7.10 3.45
N SER A 103 11.61 7.24 3.44
CA SER A 103 10.89 8.47 3.78
C SER A 103 10.51 8.55 5.26
N GLY A 104 11.05 7.68 6.11
CA GLY A 104 10.88 7.72 7.55
C GLY A 104 9.74 6.90 8.11
N ALA A 105 9.07 6.09 7.30
CA ALA A 105 7.94 5.27 7.76
C ALA A 105 8.38 4.27 8.82
N GLU A 106 7.58 4.15 9.88
CA GLU A 106 7.83 3.24 10.98
C GLU A 106 6.94 2.02 10.96
N GLN A 107 5.74 2.14 10.37
CA GLN A 107 4.77 1.05 10.31
C GLN A 107 4.29 0.82 8.88
N PHE A 108 4.06 -0.44 8.56
CA PHE A 108 3.50 -0.84 7.28
C PHE A 108 2.39 -1.87 7.51
N LEU A 109 1.16 -1.48 7.22
CA LEU A 109 0.00 -2.34 7.35
C LEU A 109 -0.37 -2.86 5.96
N LEU A 110 -0.40 -4.16 5.82
CA LEU A 110 -0.65 -4.84 4.56
C LEU A 110 -1.93 -5.67 4.64
N ILE A 111 -2.81 -5.45 3.68
CA ILE A 111 -3.96 -6.36 3.51
C ILE A 111 -3.46 -7.62 2.80
N SER A 112 -3.63 -8.74 3.46
CA SER A 112 -3.19 -10.04 2.96
C SER A 112 -4.37 -11.03 2.93
N ALA A 113 -4.10 -12.31 3.10
CA ALA A 113 -5.12 -13.35 3.07
C ALA A 113 -4.88 -14.37 4.17
N LEU A 114 -5.96 -14.98 4.67
CA LEU A 114 -5.87 -15.99 5.73
C LEU A 114 -5.01 -17.19 5.35
N GLY A 115 -5.03 -17.57 4.07
CA GLY A 115 -4.22 -18.69 3.56
C GLY A 115 -2.81 -18.31 3.13
N ALA A 116 -2.37 -17.09 3.40
CA ALA A 116 -1.05 -16.62 3.01
C ALA A 116 0.06 -17.51 3.57
N ASN A 117 0.88 -18.07 2.67
CA ASN A 117 1.97 -18.97 3.04
C ASN A 117 2.98 -19.02 1.89
N PRO A 118 4.24 -18.61 2.11
CA PRO A 118 5.24 -18.60 1.03
C PRO A 118 5.58 -19.98 0.50
N ARG A 119 5.20 -21.04 1.23
CA ARG A 119 5.40 -22.43 0.81
C ARG A 119 4.16 -23.07 0.21
N SER A 120 3.08 -22.32 0.04
CA SER A 120 1.84 -22.85 -0.50
C SER A 120 2.03 -23.31 -1.96
N THR A 121 1.38 -24.40 -2.33
CA THR A 121 1.29 -24.84 -3.71
C THR A 121 0.27 -24.01 -4.50
N ILE A 122 -0.61 -23.30 -3.79
CA ILE A 122 -1.58 -22.38 -4.40
C ILE A 122 -0.88 -21.05 -4.67
N PHE A 123 -0.81 -20.66 -5.93
CA PHE A 123 -0.07 -19.47 -6.36
C PHE A 123 -0.51 -18.21 -5.61
N TYR A 124 -1.81 -17.97 -5.50
CA TYR A 124 -2.37 -16.81 -4.78
C TYR A 124 -1.84 -16.74 -3.34
N ASN A 125 -1.95 -17.84 -2.61
CA ASN A 125 -1.52 -17.89 -1.21
C ASN A 125 -0.01 -17.78 -1.07
N ARG A 126 0.73 -18.33 -2.02
CA ARG A 126 2.19 -18.24 -2.02
C ARG A 126 2.66 -16.81 -2.22
N VAL A 127 2.10 -16.08 -3.17
CA VAL A 127 2.44 -14.68 -3.41
C VAL A 127 2.13 -13.82 -2.19
N LYS A 128 0.97 -14.03 -1.56
CA LYS A 128 0.61 -13.31 -0.34
C LYS A 128 1.59 -13.57 0.79
N GLY A 129 2.01 -14.82 0.97
CA GLY A 129 3.02 -15.17 1.96
C GLY A 129 4.39 -14.58 1.65
N GLU A 130 4.79 -14.59 0.38
CA GLU A 130 6.08 -14.04 -0.04
C GLU A 130 6.16 -12.52 0.22
N VAL A 131 5.08 -11.77 -0.06
CA VAL A 131 5.09 -10.32 0.19
C VAL A 131 5.12 -10.02 1.69
N GLU A 132 4.42 -10.79 2.51
CA GLU A 132 4.50 -10.65 3.97
C GLU A 132 5.94 -10.84 4.46
N GLU A 133 6.61 -11.89 4.01
CA GLU A 133 8.01 -12.15 4.38
C GLU A 133 8.95 -11.04 3.91
N ALA A 134 8.80 -10.61 2.66
CA ALA A 134 9.68 -9.58 2.09
C ALA A 134 9.59 -8.29 2.90
N ILE A 135 8.38 -7.83 3.19
CA ILE A 135 8.18 -6.58 3.92
C ILE A 135 8.64 -6.71 5.37
N ALA A 136 8.41 -7.86 6.00
CA ALA A 136 8.89 -8.11 7.37
C ALA A 136 10.42 -7.98 7.50
N ARG A 137 11.16 -8.26 6.42
CA ARG A 137 12.63 -8.17 6.42
C ARG A 137 13.16 -6.76 6.24
N TYR A 138 12.33 -5.80 5.83
CA TYR A 138 12.79 -4.44 5.54
C TYR A 138 13.08 -3.62 6.79
N GLY A 139 12.61 -4.05 7.97
CA GLY A 139 12.98 -3.42 9.23
C GLY A 139 12.03 -2.36 9.73
N PHE A 140 10.76 -2.41 9.35
CA PHE A 140 9.74 -1.59 9.98
C PHE A 140 9.63 -1.92 11.47
N LYS A 141 9.25 -0.93 12.27
CA LYS A 141 9.01 -1.14 13.71
C LYS A 141 7.72 -1.89 13.97
N GLY A 142 6.75 -1.79 13.08
CA GLY A 142 5.48 -2.49 13.18
C GLY A 142 4.80 -2.66 11.84
#